data_357e6bee68e245259e2eee638795002b
#
_entry.id   357e6bee68e245259e2eee638795002b
#
_cell.length_a   1.000
_cell.length_b   1.000
_cell.length_c   1.000
_cell.angle_alpha   90.00
_cell.angle_beta   90.00
_cell.angle_gamma   90.00
#
_symmetry.space_group_name_H-M   'P 1'
#
loop_
_entity.id
_entity.type
_entity.pdbx_description
1 polymer ?
#
loop_
_entity_poly.entity_id
_entity_poly.type
_entity_poly.pdbx_seq_one_letter_code
_entity_poly.pdbx_strand_id
1 'polypeptide(L)'
;MMIKILKYCLIILLFNIFSIKQTMSYEEPKYKTIKSTEVYEIREYGDRLAVEIEYSNEGSGFRYLFNYISGENKSSEKVKMTVPVTQSVKIDMTSPVTQSTQDGKMKMQFFLPSKFTLENAPQPTNERVNLIIIKGGFYAIISYSGRLTNKNFSKYYKKLIIHLNKDNIDFIEPAIRATFNGPFTLPIFRRNEIMMKINYNE
;
A
#
# COMPACT_ATOMS: atom_id res chain seq x y z
N MET A 1 18.35 -28.83 -40.96
CA MET A 1 18.92 -27.55 -40.52
C MET A 1 17.85 -26.61 -39.90
N MET A 2 16.73 -26.39 -40.54
CA MET A 2 15.61 -25.52 -40.10
C MET A 2 15.05 -25.90 -38.71
N ILE A 3 14.84 -27.19 -38.40
CA ILE A 3 14.28 -27.63 -37.10
C ILE A 3 15.20 -27.32 -35.91
N LYS A 4 16.53 -27.36 -36.10
CA LYS A 4 17.48 -26.97 -35.07
C LYS A 4 17.43 -25.47 -34.77
N ILE A 5 17.34 -24.65 -35.84
CA ILE A 5 17.23 -23.19 -35.72
C ILE A 5 15.95 -22.79 -34.99
N LEU A 6 14.82 -23.43 -35.31
CA LEU A 6 13.53 -23.18 -34.68
C LEU A 6 13.57 -23.51 -33.16
N LYS A 7 14.24 -24.60 -32.76
CA LYS A 7 14.44 -24.95 -31.34
C LYS A 7 15.30 -23.91 -30.61
N TYR A 8 16.38 -23.42 -31.23
CA TYR A 8 17.21 -22.37 -30.62
C TYR A 8 16.45 -21.04 -30.48
N CYS A 9 15.67 -20.65 -31.48
CA CYS A 9 14.81 -19.46 -31.39
C CYS A 9 13.76 -19.59 -30.29
N LEU A 10 13.15 -20.76 -30.13
CA LEU A 10 12.18 -21.02 -29.06
C LEU A 10 12.83 -20.97 -27.66
N ILE A 11 14.04 -21.51 -27.49
CA ILE A 11 14.80 -21.47 -26.26
C ILE A 11 15.21 -20.03 -25.91
N ILE A 12 15.66 -19.25 -26.88
CA ILE A 12 16.01 -17.83 -26.70
C ILE A 12 14.76 -17.01 -26.35
N LEU A 13 13.62 -17.29 -26.96
CA LEU A 13 12.34 -16.63 -26.64
C LEU A 13 11.90 -16.96 -25.22
N LEU A 14 11.99 -18.23 -24.79
CA LEU A 14 11.68 -18.66 -23.43
C LEU A 14 12.64 -18.06 -22.40
N PHE A 15 13.93 -17.94 -22.74
CA PHE A 15 14.92 -17.32 -21.86
C PHE A 15 14.69 -15.81 -21.68
N ASN A 16 14.28 -15.11 -22.73
CA ASN A 16 13.90 -13.69 -22.64
C ASN A 16 12.60 -13.49 -21.83
N ILE A 17 11.63 -14.38 -21.91
CA ILE A 17 10.41 -14.32 -21.09
C ILE A 17 10.75 -14.53 -19.60
N PHE A 18 11.75 -15.33 -19.28
CA PHE A 18 12.19 -15.57 -17.90
C PHE A 18 13.01 -14.41 -17.30
N SER A 19 13.65 -13.60 -18.15
CA SER A 19 14.49 -12.46 -17.74
C SER A 19 13.69 -11.17 -17.44
N ILE A 20 12.37 -11.10 -17.75
CA ILE A 20 11.53 -9.92 -17.53
C ILE A 20 10.88 -9.94 -16.13
N LYS A 21 11.45 -10.63 -15.16
CA LYS A 21 11.04 -10.48 -13.75
C LYS A 21 11.94 -9.50 -12.99
N GLN A 22 12.19 -8.32 -13.52
CA GLN A 22 12.37 -7.16 -12.66
C GLN A 22 10.97 -6.60 -12.33
N THR A 23 10.27 -7.31 -11.46
CA THR A 23 9.15 -6.68 -10.74
C THR A 23 9.76 -5.54 -9.95
N MET A 24 9.37 -4.31 -10.25
CA MET A 24 9.62 -3.19 -9.34
C MET A 24 8.94 -3.57 -8.02
N SER A 25 9.72 -4.15 -7.12
CA SER A 25 9.26 -4.49 -5.78
C SER A 25 9.24 -3.19 -5.00
N TYR A 26 8.07 -2.62 -4.82
CA TYR A 26 7.88 -1.51 -3.89
C TYR A 26 8.14 -2.00 -2.46
N GLU A 27 8.74 -1.16 -1.63
CA GLU A 27 8.88 -1.46 -0.21
C GLU A 27 7.49 -1.61 0.43
N GLU A 28 7.31 -2.65 1.21
CA GLU A 28 6.08 -2.94 1.93
C GLU A 28 6.31 -2.86 3.45
N PRO A 29 5.30 -2.40 4.22
CA PRO A 29 5.37 -2.44 5.67
C PRO A 29 5.62 -3.85 6.18
N LYS A 30 6.62 -4.01 7.05
CA LYS A 30 6.93 -5.30 7.68
C LYS A 30 5.82 -5.68 8.66
N TYR A 31 5.54 -6.97 8.73
CA TYR A 31 4.58 -7.55 9.67
C TYR A 31 5.03 -8.93 10.13
N LYS A 32 4.47 -9.37 11.24
CA LYS A 32 4.55 -10.74 11.74
C LYS A 32 3.20 -11.41 11.50
N THR A 33 3.19 -12.58 10.83
CA THR A 33 1.98 -13.39 10.74
C THR A 33 1.78 -14.12 12.05
N ILE A 34 0.63 -13.87 12.70
CA ILE A 34 0.26 -14.47 13.99
C ILE A 34 -0.56 -15.74 13.77
N LYS A 35 -1.52 -15.66 12.83
CA LYS A 35 -2.41 -16.79 12.50
C LYS A 35 -2.71 -16.77 11.00
N SER A 36 -2.75 -17.95 10.40
CA SER A 36 -3.23 -18.16 9.03
C SER A 36 -4.39 -19.13 9.04
N THR A 37 -5.44 -18.80 8.30
CA THR A 37 -6.59 -19.64 8.01
C THR A 37 -6.71 -19.84 6.50
N GLU A 38 -7.65 -20.64 6.04
CA GLU A 38 -7.95 -20.78 4.60
C GLU A 38 -8.52 -19.49 3.97
N VAL A 39 -9.03 -18.55 4.77
CA VAL A 39 -9.76 -17.36 4.31
C VAL A 39 -9.04 -16.06 4.62
N TYR A 40 -8.43 -15.95 5.78
CA TYR A 40 -7.79 -14.73 6.25
C TYR A 40 -6.54 -15.02 7.08
N GLU A 41 -5.69 -14.02 7.22
CA GLU A 41 -4.54 -14.02 8.11
C GLU A 41 -4.73 -12.98 9.20
N ILE A 42 -4.17 -13.23 10.40
CA ILE A 42 -3.95 -12.22 11.41
C ILE A 42 -2.48 -11.81 11.34
N ARG A 43 -2.25 -10.52 11.11
CA ARG A 43 -0.92 -9.92 11.03
C ARG A 43 -0.76 -8.84 12.09
N GLU A 44 0.40 -8.83 12.74
CA GLU A 44 0.84 -7.77 13.64
C GLU A 44 1.74 -6.81 12.87
N TYR A 45 1.42 -5.52 12.91
CA TYR A 45 2.22 -4.43 12.35
C TYR A 45 2.77 -3.54 13.45
N GLY A 46 4.00 -3.07 13.30
CA GLY A 46 4.54 -1.97 14.10
C GLY A 46 3.98 -0.60 13.67
N ASP A 47 4.38 0.46 14.37
CA ASP A 47 4.10 1.84 13.98
C ASP A 47 4.69 2.12 12.59
N ARG A 48 3.96 2.86 11.75
CA ARG A 48 4.35 3.15 10.36
C ARG A 48 4.14 4.62 10.05
N LEU A 49 5.16 5.24 9.47
CA LEU A 49 5.05 6.61 8.99
C LEU A 49 4.33 6.63 7.64
N ALA A 50 3.40 7.55 7.49
CA ALA A 50 2.63 7.71 6.27
C ALA A 50 2.30 9.19 6.01
N VAL A 51 1.99 9.50 4.77
CA VAL A 51 1.27 10.73 4.41
C VAL A 51 -0.18 10.39 4.13
N GLU A 52 -1.07 11.21 4.66
CA GLU A 52 -2.53 11.05 4.59
C GLU A 52 -3.18 12.27 3.97
N ILE A 53 -4.25 12.05 3.24
CA ILE A 53 -5.17 13.09 2.80
C ILE A 53 -6.62 12.66 3.02
N GLU A 54 -7.46 13.59 3.49
CA GLU A 54 -8.92 13.46 3.43
C GLU A 54 -9.44 14.08 2.13
N TYR A 55 -10.36 13.38 1.46
CA TYR A 55 -10.91 13.83 0.18
C TYR A 55 -12.36 13.38 0.02
N SER A 56 -13.12 14.14 -0.79
CA SER A 56 -14.55 13.85 -1.04
C SER A 56 -14.81 13.23 -2.43
N ASN A 57 -13.88 13.39 -3.39
CA ASN A 57 -14.02 12.92 -4.78
C ASN A 57 -12.88 11.94 -5.13
N GLU A 58 -13.22 10.77 -5.67
CA GLU A 58 -12.34 9.62 -5.88
C GLU A 58 -11.04 9.91 -6.67
N GLY A 59 -10.96 10.96 -7.48
CA GLY A 59 -9.78 11.23 -8.32
C GLY A 59 -8.69 12.11 -7.69
N SER A 60 -8.96 12.80 -6.59
CA SER A 60 -8.06 13.84 -6.10
C SER A 60 -7.02 13.36 -5.09
N GLY A 61 -7.36 12.39 -4.23
CA GLY A 61 -6.48 11.95 -3.14
C GLY A 61 -5.12 11.45 -3.62
N PHE A 62 -5.11 10.56 -4.60
CA PHE A 62 -3.87 9.98 -5.13
C PHE A 62 -2.93 11.04 -5.68
N ARG A 63 -3.43 12.02 -6.43
CA ARG A 63 -2.61 13.06 -7.05
C ARG A 63 -1.85 13.90 -6.01
N TYR A 64 -2.48 14.27 -4.91
CA TYR A 64 -1.82 15.05 -3.86
C TYR A 64 -0.70 14.27 -3.16
N LEU A 65 -0.95 13.00 -2.84
CA LEU A 65 0.07 12.15 -2.23
C LEU A 65 1.19 11.82 -3.22
N PHE A 66 0.86 11.62 -4.49
CA PHE A 66 1.84 11.39 -5.55
C PHE A 66 2.72 12.63 -5.77
N ASN A 67 2.15 13.83 -5.77
CA ASN A 67 2.89 15.07 -5.85
C ASN A 67 3.88 15.22 -4.68
N TYR A 68 3.42 14.90 -3.46
CA TYR A 68 4.29 14.92 -2.28
C TYR A 68 5.52 14.03 -2.47
N ILE A 69 5.36 12.76 -2.86
CA ILE A 69 6.50 11.86 -3.06
C ILE A 69 7.34 12.25 -4.28
N SER A 70 6.77 12.97 -5.24
CA SER A 70 7.46 13.45 -6.44
C SER A 70 8.27 14.73 -6.23
N GLY A 71 8.19 15.35 -5.03
CA GLY A 71 8.98 16.53 -4.68
C GLY A 71 8.17 17.76 -4.24
N GLU A 72 6.84 17.68 -4.14
CA GLU A 72 6.03 18.76 -3.54
C GLU A 72 6.14 18.72 -2.00
N ASN A 73 7.41 18.81 -1.52
CA ASN A 73 7.77 18.72 -0.11
C ASN A 73 9.00 19.59 0.18
N LYS A 74 9.32 19.77 1.47
CA LYS A 74 10.51 20.47 1.95
C LYS A 74 11.36 19.50 2.77
N SER A 75 12.66 19.41 2.43
CA SER A 75 13.61 18.63 3.24
C SER A 75 13.58 19.10 4.70
N SER A 76 13.62 18.14 5.62
CA SER A 76 13.75 18.42 7.05
C SER A 76 15.22 18.66 7.45
N GLU A 77 16.20 18.35 6.60
CA GLU A 77 17.60 18.58 6.89
C GLU A 77 17.90 20.09 6.88
N LYS A 78 18.35 20.60 8.05
CA LYS A 78 18.88 21.95 8.18
C LYS A 78 20.24 22.01 7.49
N VAL A 79 20.26 22.43 6.24
CA VAL A 79 21.50 22.78 5.56
C VAL A 79 22.08 24.05 6.25
N LYS A 80 23.28 23.95 6.82
CA LYS A 80 24.02 25.11 7.35
C LYS A 80 24.45 26.01 6.18
N MET A 81 23.54 26.81 5.67
CA MET A 81 23.84 27.83 4.65
C MET A 81 23.10 29.14 5.00
N THR A 82 23.75 30.24 4.65
CA THR A 82 23.34 31.62 4.93
C THR A 82 22.11 32.11 4.16
N VAL A 83 21.49 31.26 3.35
CA VAL A 83 20.23 31.53 2.63
C VAL A 83 19.34 30.30 2.72
N PRO A 84 18.02 30.41 2.99
CA PRO A 84 17.15 29.25 3.03
C PRO A 84 16.97 28.66 1.63
N VAL A 85 17.76 27.65 1.29
CA VAL A 85 17.53 26.81 0.12
C VAL A 85 16.53 25.75 0.51
N THR A 86 15.29 25.88 0.06
CA THR A 86 14.29 24.85 0.17
C THR A 86 14.56 23.77 -0.87
N GLN A 87 15.13 22.66 -0.47
CA GLN A 87 15.37 21.51 -1.36
C GLN A 87 14.20 20.56 -1.27
N SER A 88 13.59 20.27 -2.43
CA SER A 88 12.60 19.18 -2.54
C SER A 88 13.29 17.84 -2.62
N VAL A 89 12.64 16.80 -2.07
CA VAL A 89 13.16 15.44 -2.04
C VAL A 89 12.22 14.51 -2.79
N LYS A 90 12.78 13.74 -3.75
CA LYS A 90 12.02 12.64 -4.36
C LYS A 90 12.03 11.44 -3.43
N ILE A 91 10.85 10.91 -3.13
CA ILE A 91 10.65 9.76 -2.25
C ILE A 91 10.20 8.58 -3.10
N ASP A 92 10.80 7.41 -2.87
CA ASP A 92 10.40 6.20 -3.56
C ASP A 92 8.98 5.80 -3.13
N MET A 93 8.18 5.38 -4.11
CA MET A 93 6.83 4.90 -3.82
C MET A 93 6.89 3.57 -3.07
N THR A 94 6.05 3.43 -2.06
CA THR A 94 5.88 2.17 -1.34
C THR A 94 4.54 1.53 -1.67
N SER A 95 4.32 0.29 -1.28
CA SER A 95 3.02 -0.37 -1.33
C SER A 95 2.67 -0.98 0.03
N PRO A 96 1.40 -1.10 0.38
CA PRO A 96 0.22 -0.73 -0.41
C PRO A 96 -0.14 0.75 -0.32
N VAL A 97 -0.96 1.22 -1.26
CA VAL A 97 -1.79 2.41 -1.08
C VAL A 97 -3.04 1.99 -0.30
N THR A 98 -3.32 2.66 0.82
CA THR A 98 -4.48 2.33 1.64
C THR A 98 -5.58 3.39 1.52
N GLN A 99 -6.83 2.94 1.59
CA GLN A 99 -8.03 3.77 1.55
C GLN A 99 -9.05 3.27 2.58
N SER A 100 -9.69 4.20 3.27
CA SER A 100 -10.81 3.93 4.16
C SER A 100 -11.86 5.02 4.04
N THR A 101 -13.08 4.75 4.47
CA THR A 101 -14.15 5.75 4.53
C THR A 101 -14.69 5.77 5.96
N GLN A 102 -14.63 6.94 6.59
CA GLN A 102 -15.13 7.17 7.93
C GLN A 102 -15.97 8.46 7.93
N ASP A 103 -17.16 8.44 8.49
CA ASP A 103 -18.06 9.59 8.60
C ASP A 103 -18.30 10.30 7.25
N GLY A 104 -18.43 9.53 6.17
CA GLY A 104 -18.61 10.04 4.80
C GLY A 104 -17.38 10.69 4.16
N LYS A 105 -16.24 10.75 4.88
CA LYS A 105 -14.97 11.24 4.35
C LYS A 105 -14.10 10.07 3.94
N MET A 106 -13.50 10.17 2.76
CA MET A 106 -12.52 9.19 2.29
C MET A 106 -11.13 9.62 2.73
N LYS A 107 -10.35 8.67 3.23
CA LYS A 107 -8.93 8.82 3.56
C LYS A 107 -8.09 7.98 2.63
N MET A 108 -6.97 8.53 2.17
CA MET A 108 -5.96 7.81 1.43
C MET A 108 -4.61 8.01 2.08
N GLN A 109 -3.80 6.94 2.13
CA GLN A 109 -2.50 6.97 2.77
C GLN A 109 -1.46 6.32 1.85
N PHE A 110 -0.27 6.95 1.80
CA PHE A 110 0.95 6.35 1.28
C PHE A 110 1.91 6.16 2.44
N PHE A 111 2.35 4.94 2.68
CA PHE A 111 3.42 4.68 3.64
C PHE A 111 4.73 5.27 3.10
N LEU A 112 5.56 5.78 4.00
CA LEU A 112 6.89 6.23 3.62
C LEU A 112 7.90 5.07 3.77
N PRO A 113 8.97 5.05 2.96
CA PRO A 113 10.07 4.10 3.14
C PRO A 113 10.58 4.08 4.59
N SER A 114 10.99 2.91 5.07
CA SER A 114 11.41 2.69 6.46
C SER A 114 12.61 3.55 6.91
N LYS A 115 13.35 4.14 5.98
CA LYS A 115 14.43 5.11 6.26
C LYS A 115 13.93 6.43 6.84
N PHE A 116 12.63 6.74 6.72
CA PHE A 116 12.05 7.98 7.21
C PHE A 116 11.45 7.82 8.61
N THR A 117 11.70 8.83 9.45
CA THR A 117 11.09 9.06 10.76
C THR A 117 10.34 10.39 10.73
N LEU A 118 9.56 10.71 11.77
CA LEU A 118 8.91 12.04 11.86
C LEU A 118 9.93 13.20 11.84
N GLU A 119 11.15 12.95 12.31
CA GLU A 119 12.20 13.99 12.44
C GLU A 119 12.86 14.28 11.10
N ASN A 120 13.06 13.25 10.25
CA ASN A 120 13.79 13.38 9.00
C ASN A 120 12.91 13.32 7.74
N ALA A 121 11.63 12.98 7.86
CA ALA A 121 10.73 12.96 6.71
C ALA A 121 10.50 14.37 6.17
N PRO A 122 10.54 14.55 4.84
CA PRO A 122 10.23 15.84 4.21
C PRO A 122 8.83 16.31 4.60
N GLN A 123 8.69 17.60 4.92
CA GLN A 123 7.41 18.18 5.28
C GLN A 123 6.57 18.46 4.05
N PRO A 124 5.27 18.11 4.01
CA PRO A 124 4.39 18.46 2.91
C PRO A 124 4.33 19.99 2.73
N THR A 125 4.32 20.46 1.47
CA THR A 125 4.07 21.87 1.15
C THR A 125 2.58 22.17 0.97
N ASN A 126 1.80 21.13 0.73
CA ASN A 126 0.35 21.24 0.60
C ASN A 126 -0.32 20.99 1.96
N GLU A 127 -1.08 21.97 2.46
CA GLU A 127 -1.74 21.92 3.77
C GLU A 127 -2.77 20.79 3.93
N ARG A 128 -3.23 20.21 2.81
CA ARG A 128 -4.17 19.07 2.82
C ARG A 128 -3.49 17.73 3.03
N VAL A 129 -2.16 17.67 2.89
CA VAL A 129 -1.37 16.44 3.07
C VAL A 129 -0.75 16.46 4.46
N ASN A 130 -1.06 15.45 5.25
CA ASN A 130 -0.60 15.34 6.63
C ASN A 130 0.43 14.21 6.77
N LEU A 131 1.55 14.50 7.43
CA LEU A 131 2.50 13.47 7.85
C LEU A 131 2.00 12.88 9.18
N ILE A 132 1.78 11.56 9.22
CA ILE A 132 1.17 10.88 10.37
C ILE A 132 1.91 9.59 10.72
N ILE A 133 1.78 9.17 11.99
CA ILE A 133 2.12 7.82 12.42
C ILE A 133 0.84 6.99 12.51
N ILE A 134 0.76 5.94 11.71
CA ILE A 134 -0.26 4.91 11.84
C ILE A 134 0.19 3.94 12.93
N LYS A 135 -0.53 3.93 14.04
CA LYS A 135 -0.22 3.06 15.17
C LYS A 135 -0.32 1.60 14.76
N GLY A 136 0.66 0.82 15.19
CA GLY A 136 0.69 -0.62 15.00
C GLY A 136 -0.50 -1.33 15.66
N GLY A 137 -0.48 -2.64 15.58
CA GLY A 137 -1.49 -3.52 16.16
C GLY A 137 -1.84 -4.68 15.24
N PHE A 138 -2.89 -5.39 15.62
CA PHE A 138 -3.33 -6.59 14.92
C PHE A 138 -4.39 -6.26 13.87
N TYR A 139 -4.26 -6.90 12.72
CA TYR A 139 -5.18 -6.77 11.60
C TYR A 139 -5.55 -8.15 11.05
N ALA A 140 -6.83 -8.38 10.87
CA ALA A 140 -7.32 -9.49 10.07
C ALA A 140 -7.34 -9.07 8.59
N ILE A 141 -6.77 -9.90 7.73
CA ILE A 141 -6.52 -9.56 6.33
C ILE A 141 -7.03 -10.65 5.41
N ILE A 142 -7.87 -10.29 4.45
CA ILE A 142 -8.25 -11.16 3.35
C ILE A 142 -7.67 -10.62 2.05
N SER A 143 -6.90 -11.49 1.36
CA SER A 143 -6.29 -11.16 0.06
C SER A 143 -7.16 -11.66 -1.09
N TYR A 144 -7.21 -10.90 -2.18
CA TYR A 144 -7.94 -11.29 -3.38
C TYR A 144 -7.33 -10.67 -4.65
N SER A 145 -7.53 -11.32 -5.79
CA SER A 145 -7.22 -10.77 -7.10
C SER A 145 -8.47 -10.19 -7.78
N GLY A 146 -8.25 -9.44 -8.86
CA GLY A 146 -9.35 -8.87 -9.64
C GLY A 146 -9.34 -7.35 -9.69
N ARG A 147 -10.42 -6.78 -10.24
CA ARG A 147 -10.59 -5.33 -10.39
C ARG A 147 -10.92 -4.69 -9.05
N LEU A 148 -10.40 -3.47 -8.84
CA LEU A 148 -10.72 -2.60 -7.72
C LEU A 148 -12.12 -1.98 -7.89
N THR A 149 -13.16 -2.77 -7.61
CA THR A 149 -14.55 -2.30 -7.65
C THR A 149 -15.19 -2.40 -6.28
N ASN A 150 -16.17 -1.55 -6.01
CA ASN A 150 -16.95 -1.62 -4.76
C ASN A 150 -17.66 -2.98 -4.62
N LYS A 151 -18.07 -3.60 -5.74
CA LYS A 151 -18.66 -4.95 -5.76
C LYS A 151 -17.68 -6.00 -5.21
N ASN A 152 -16.42 -6.00 -5.70
CA ASN A 152 -15.40 -6.93 -5.22
C ASN A 152 -15.04 -6.64 -3.75
N PHE A 153 -14.84 -5.38 -3.40
CA PHE A 153 -14.60 -4.99 -2.01
C PHE A 153 -15.70 -5.51 -1.09
N SER A 154 -16.97 -5.21 -1.38
CA SER A 154 -18.11 -5.65 -0.55
C SER A 154 -18.21 -7.17 -0.46
N LYS A 155 -17.90 -7.91 -1.54
CA LYS A 155 -17.89 -9.38 -1.54
C LYS A 155 -16.88 -9.93 -0.53
N TYR A 156 -15.63 -9.46 -0.60
CA TYR A 156 -14.56 -9.98 0.27
C TYR A 156 -14.63 -9.42 1.68
N TYR A 157 -15.10 -8.18 1.86
CA TYR A 157 -15.42 -7.62 3.16
C TYR A 157 -16.46 -8.47 3.91
N LYS A 158 -17.61 -8.77 3.28
CA LYS A 158 -18.65 -9.63 3.87
C LYS A 158 -18.08 -11.01 4.23
N LYS A 159 -17.23 -11.59 3.34
CA LYS A 159 -16.59 -12.87 3.62
C LYS A 159 -15.70 -12.79 4.85
N LEU A 160 -14.90 -11.72 5.00
CA LEU A 160 -14.03 -11.52 6.17
C LEU A 160 -14.87 -11.41 7.45
N ILE A 161 -15.89 -10.54 7.47
CA ILE A 161 -16.76 -10.35 8.65
C ILE A 161 -17.44 -11.65 9.10
N ILE A 162 -17.97 -12.45 8.16
CA ILE A 162 -18.60 -13.74 8.49
C ILE A 162 -17.60 -14.65 9.23
N HIS A 163 -16.34 -14.69 8.79
CA HIS A 163 -15.34 -15.58 9.43
C HIS A 163 -14.82 -15.01 10.74
N LEU A 164 -14.66 -13.68 10.87
CA LEU A 164 -14.30 -13.06 12.15
C LEU A 164 -15.38 -13.30 13.22
N ASN A 165 -16.65 -13.14 12.87
CA ASN A 165 -17.76 -13.43 13.77
C ASN A 165 -17.80 -14.92 14.17
N LYS A 166 -17.59 -15.84 13.21
CA LYS A 166 -17.52 -17.27 13.47
C LYS A 166 -16.38 -17.62 14.43
N ASP A 167 -15.25 -16.96 14.30
CA ASP A 167 -14.06 -17.18 15.12
C ASP A 167 -14.07 -16.35 16.43
N ASN A 168 -15.16 -15.61 16.72
CA ASN A 168 -15.35 -14.72 17.88
C ASN A 168 -14.22 -13.68 18.00
N ILE A 169 -13.82 -13.07 16.88
CA ILE A 169 -12.80 -12.03 16.83
C ILE A 169 -13.48 -10.66 16.71
N ASP A 170 -13.29 -9.81 17.71
CA ASP A 170 -13.76 -8.43 17.70
C ASP A 170 -12.94 -7.57 16.75
N PHE A 171 -13.62 -6.73 15.96
CA PHE A 171 -12.99 -5.88 14.97
C PHE A 171 -13.45 -4.42 15.09
N ILE A 172 -12.64 -3.52 14.56
CA ILE A 172 -12.82 -2.07 14.62
C ILE A 172 -13.01 -1.55 13.19
N GLU A 173 -14.18 -0.92 12.96
CA GLU A 173 -14.48 -0.22 11.69
C GLU A 173 -13.73 1.14 11.62
N PRO A 174 -13.47 1.66 10.42
CA PRO A 174 -13.81 1.10 9.11
C PRO A 174 -12.80 0.09 8.58
N ALA A 175 -13.23 -0.78 7.66
CA ALA A 175 -12.33 -1.62 6.89
C ALA A 175 -11.44 -0.77 5.98
N ILE A 176 -10.19 -1.20 5.84
CA ILE A 176 -9.18 -0.56 5.01
C ILE A 176 -8.99 -1.35 3.72
N ARG A 177 -9.09 -0.68 2.59
CA ARG A 177 -8.73 -1.23 1.28
C ARG A 177 -7.25 -1.00 1.04
N ALA A 178 -6.47 -2.06 0.80
CA ALA A 178 -5.05 -1.98 0.48
C ALA A 178 -4.79 -2.47 -0.96
N THR A 179 -4.12 -1.64 -1.75
CA THR A 179 -3.84 -1.88 -3.17
C THR A 179 -2.35 -1.92 -3.39
N PHE A 180 -1.84 -3.05 -3.91
CA PHE A 180 -0.41 -3.30 -4.04
C PHE A 180 0.13 -3.07 -5.45
N ASN A 181 -0.71 -3.05 -6.46
CA ASN A 181 -0.29 -3.01 -7.84
C ASN A 181 -0.74 -1.75 -8.56
N GLY A 182 0.08 -1.31 -9.52
CA GLY A 182 -0.24 -0.18 -10.37
C GLY A 182 -1.43 -0.44 -11.33
N PRO A 183 -1.96 0.62 -11.95
CA PRO A 183 -3.18 0.55 -12.76
C PRO A 183 -3.04 -0.35 -14.00
N PHE A 184 -1.82 -0.52 -14.53
CA PHE A 184 -1.55 -1.33 -15.73
C PHE A 184 -1.42 -2.83 -15.45
N THR A 185 -1.38 -3.25 -14.19
CA THR A 185 -1.36 -4.67 -13.84
C THR A 185 -2.69 -5.33 -14.22
N LEU A 186 -2.63 -6.45 -14.95
CA LEU A 186 -3.83 -7.20 -15.32
C LEU A 186 -4.60 -7.63 -14.06
N PRO A 187 -5.92 -7.57 -14.06
CA PRO A 187 -6.73 -7.83 -12.86
C PRO A 187 -6.43 -9.17 -12.19
N ILE A 188 -6.17 -10.21 -12.94
CA ILE A 188 -5.87 -11.55 -12.41
C ILE A 188 -4.56 -11.63 -11.62
N PHE A 189 -3.62 -10.70 -11.87
CA PHE A 189 -2.32 -10.62 -11.19
C PHE A 189 -2.28 -9.57 -10.09
N ARG A 190 -3.39 -8.85 -9.86
CA ARG A 190 -3.44 -7.85 -8.80
C ARG A 190 -3.55 -8.51 -7.44
N ARG A 191 -2.77 -8.01 -6.48
CA ARG A 191 -2.95 -8.27 -5.06
C ARG A 191 -3.71 -7.10 -4.44
N ASN A 192 -4.91 -7.37 -3.98
CA ASN A 192 -5.72 -6.44 -3.19
C ASN A 192 -5.95 -7.09 -1.82
N GLU A 193 -6.00 -6.28 -0.79
CA GLU A 193 -6.28 -6.76 0.55
C GLU A 193 -7.38 -5.90 1.20
N ILE A 194 -8.19 -6.54 2.01
CA ILE A 194 -9.05 -5.86 2.97
C ILE A 194 -8.45 -6.12 4.33
N MET A 195 -8.14 -5.03 5.03
CA MET A 195 -7.56 -5.07 6.37
C MET A 195 -8.58 -4.56 7.37
N MET A 196 -8.82 -5.33 8.41
CA MET A 196 -9.70 -4.97 9.51
C MET A 196 -8.88 -4.96 10.80
N LYS A 197 -8.81 -3.81 11.47
CA LYS A 197 -8.16 -3.73 12.77
C LYS A 197 -8.95 -4.57 13.78
N ILE A 198 -8.26 -5.35 14.59
CA ILE A 198 -8.89 -6.28 15.55
C ILE A 198 -8.33 -6.06 16.95
N ASN A 199 -9.15 -6.36 17.95
CA ASN A 199 -8.70 -6.55 19.32
C ASN A 199 -8.31 -8.03 19.46
N TYR A 200 -7.02 -8.32 19.45
CA TYR A 200 -6.51 -9.69 19.49
C TYR A 200 -5.60 -9.85 20.71
N ASN A 201 -5.95 -10.77 21.58
CA ASN A 201 -5.12 -11.21 22.71
C ASN A 201 -4.57 -12.59 22.35
N GLU A 202 -3.26 -12.76 22.40
CA GLU A 202 -2.59 -14.06 22.21
C GLU A 202 -2.95 -15.05 23.30
#